data_55d7aa8d978d2c6dc95e96ef2100c07c
#
_entry.id   55d7aa8d978d2c6dc95e96ef2100c07c
#
_cell.length_a   1.000
_cell.length_b   1.000
_cell.length_c   1.000
_cell.angle_alpha   90.00
_cell.angle_beta   90.00
_cell.angle_gamma   90.00
#
_symmetry.space_group_name_H-M   'P 1'
#
loop_
_entity.id
_entity.type
_entity.pdbx_description
1 polymer ?
#
loop_
_entity_poly.entity_id
_entity_poly.type
_entity_poly.pdbx_seq_one_letter_code
_entity_poly.pdbx_strand_id
1 'polypeptide(L)' 'MDVQIEALQRHGRTLWQVRMGPRGLTFYEELAARAFAAQLHQRLLWLRELAAADKDQPTS' A
#
# COMPACT_ATOMS: atom_id res chain seq x y z
N MET A 1 -6.54 -6.15 3.77
CA MET A 1 -5.62 -5.08 4.18
C MET A 1 -5.59 -4.04 3.09
N ASP A 2 -5.94 -2.82 3.43
CA ASP A 2 -6.08 -1.76 2.44
C ASP A 2 -4.93 -0.78 2.52
N VAL A 3 -4.57 -0.25 1.36
CA VAL A 3 -3.58 0.82 1.27
C VAL A 3 -4.34 2.14 1.21
N GLN A 4 -3.99 3.07 2.09
CA GLN A 4 -4.64 4.37 2.17
C GLN A 4 -3.60 5.48 2.04
N ILE A 5 -4.02 6.57 1.41
CA ILE A 5 -3.20 7.77 1.33
C ILE A 5 -3.91 8.88 2.08
N GLU A 6 -3.20 9.51 3.01
CA GLU A 6 -3.73 10.62 3.79
C GLU A 6 -2.85 11.85 3.58
N ALA A 7 -3.50 13.00 3.38
CA ALA A 7 -2.79 14.27 3.33
C ALA A 7 -2.67 14.82 4.74
N LEU A 8 -1.47 15.18 5.12
CA LEU A 8 -1.17 15.74 6.43
C LEU A 8 -0.57 17.11 6.27
N GLN A 9 -1.00 18.04 7.12
CA GLN A 9 -0.46 19.40 7.13
C GLN A 9 0.43 19.58 8.33
N ARG A 10 1.71 19.91 8.07
CA ARG A 10 2.66 20.15 9.13
C ARG A 10 3.57 21.30 8.75
N HIS A 11 3.66 22.27 9.63
CA HIS A 11 4.55 23.45 9.46
C HIS A 11 4.35 24.14 8.11
N GLY A 12 3.08 24.30 7.70
CA GLY A 12 2.75 24.97 6.45
C GLY A 12 3.01 24.15 5.20
N ARG A 13 3.35 22.87 5.35
CA ARG A 13 3.59 21.96 4.21
C ARG A 13 2.59 20.84 4.22
N THR A 14 2.25 20.35 3.04
CA THR A 14 1.42 19.17 2.89
C THR A 14 2.31 17.95 2.69
N LEU A 15 2.10 16.95 3.52
CA LEU A 15 2.79 15.67 3.42
C LEU A 15 1.76 14.60 3.09
N TRP A 16 2.17 13.56 2.41
CA TRP A 16 1.29 12.45 2.08
C TRP A 16 1.79 11.20 2.77
N GLN A 17 0.91 10.60 3.58
CA GLN A 17 1.24 9.38 4.28
C GLN A 17 0.53 8.20 3.63
N VAL A 18 1.32 7.21 3.22
CA VAL A 18 0.78 5.96 2.71
C VAL A 18 0.72 4.98 3.86
N ARG A 19 -0.47 4.51 4.17
CA ARG A 19 -0.68 3.60 5.30
C ARG A 19 -1.11 2.24 4.82
N MET A 20 -0.52 1.21 5.43
CA MET A 20 -0.86 -0.18 5.17
C MET A 20 -0.85 -0.90 6.52
N GLY A 21 -2.05 -1.12 7.09
CA GLY A 21 -2.17 -1.69 8.41
C GLY A 21 -1.50 -0.79 9.45
N PRO A 22 -0.63 -1.34 10.30
CA PRO A 22 0.06 -0.54 11.32
C PRO A 22 1.25 0.25 10.79
N ARG A 23 1.58 0.10 9.50
CA ARG A 23 2.75 0.77 8.93
C ARG A 23 2.33 1.98 8.13
N GLY A 24 3.19 3.01 8.16
CA GLY A 24 2.97 4.21 7.38
C GLY A 24 4.30 4.78 6.90
N LEU A 25 4.29 5.30 5.68
CA LEU A 25 5.43 6.00 5.11
C LEU A 25 4.98 7.38 4.67
N THR A 26 5.81 8.37 4.96
CA THR A 26 5.50 9.76 4.64
C THR A 26 6.30 10.21 3.43
N PHE A 27 5.62 10.85 2.49
CA PHE A 27 6.24 11.40 1.29
C PHE A 27 6.01 12.89 1.22
N TYR A 28 6.95 13.59 0.62
CA TYR A 28 6.84 15.03 0.43
C TYR A 28 6.11 15.40 -0.84
N GLU A 29 5.91 14.46 -1.75
CA GLU A 29 5.25 14.69 -3.03
C GLU A 29 4.12 13.71 -3.23
N GLU A 30 2.98 14.23 -3.73
CA GLU A 30 1.79 13.42 -3.94
C GLU A 30 2.03 12.30 -4.94
N LEU A 31 2.71 12.63 -6.05
CA LEU A 31 2.96 11.62 -7.09
C LEU A 31 3.79 10.46 -6.56
N ALA A 32 4.77 10.75 -5.70
CA ALA A 32 5.59 9.71 -5.10
C ALA A 32 4.75 8.82 -4.19
N ALA A 33 3.88 9.41 -3.40
CA ALA A 33 2.99 8.64 -2.52
C ALA A 33 2.04 7.77 -3.31
N ARG A 34 1.46 8.30 -4.37
CA ARG A 34 0.53 7.54 -5.21
C ARG A 34 1.23 6.39 -5.92
N ALA A 35 2.43 6.61 -6.44
CA ALA A 35 3.19 5.56 -7.09
C ALA A 35 3.53 4.43 -6.11
N PHE A 36 3.94 4.80 -4.90
CA PHE A 36 4.24 3.80 -3.88
C PHE A 36 2.99 3.02 -3.48
N ALA A 37 1.87 3.70 -3.29
CA ALA A 37 0.62 3.05 -2.92
C ALA A 37 0.15 2.09 -4.02
N ALA A 38 0.31 2.47 -5.28
CA ALA A 38 -0.06 1.61 -6.40
C ALA A 38 0.78 0.34 -6.42
N GLN A 39 2.08 0.46 -6.19
CA GLN A 39 2.96 -0.70 -6.13
C GLN A 39 2.61 -1.62 -4.96
N LEU A 40 2.31 -1.05 -3.81
CA LEU A 40 1.89 -1.84 -2.66
C LEU A 40 0.58 -2.56 -2.94
N HIS A 41 -0.37 -1.87 -3.56
CA HIS A 41 -1.66 -2.45 -3.87
C HIS A 41 -1.51 -3.64 -4.81
N GLN A 42 -0.70 -3.50 -5.86
CA GLN A 42 -0.43 -4.59 -6.80
C GLN A 42 0.25 -5.77 -6.10
N ARG A 43 1.21 -5.48 -5.22
CA ARG A 43 1.90 -6.53 -4.49
C ARG A 43 0.95 -7.30 -3.58
N LEU A 44 0.04 -6.59 -2.91
CA LEU A 44 -0.95 -7.24 -2.06
C LEU A 44 -1.91 -8.11 -2.86
N LEU A 45 -2.35 -7.62 -4.02
CA LEU A 45 -3.20 -8.41 -4.90
C LEU A 45 -2.49 -9.68 -5.37
N TRP A 46 -1.24 -9.54 -5.76
CA TRP A 46 -0.44 -10.66 -6.22
C TRP A 46 -0.26 -11.72 -5.13
N LEU A 47 0.04 -11.27 -3.90
CA LEU A 47 0.17 -12.18 -2.77
C LEU A 47 -1.15 -12.88 -2.46
N ARG A 48 -2.25 -12.16 -2.59
CA ARG A 48 -3.57 -12.74 -2.37
C ARG A 48 -3.88 -13.81 -3.40
N GLU A 49 -3.53 -13.58 -4.67
CA GLU A 49 -3.72 -14.55 -5.73
C GLU A 49 -2.86 -15.79 -5.50
N LEU A 50 -1.62 -15.62 -5.07
CA LEU A 50 -0.76 -16.74 -4.75
C LEU A 50 -1.31 -17.57 -3.60
N ALA A 51 -1.82 -16.91 -2.57
CA ALA A 51 -2.40 -17.62 -1.44
C ALA A 51 -3.64 -18.41 -1.84
N ALA A 52 -4.47 -17.82 -2.72
CA ALA A 52 -5.65 -18.49 -3.23
C ALA A 52 -5.26 -19.69 -4.10
N ALA A 53 -4.23 -19.54 -4.94
CA ALA A 53 -3.75 -20.62 -5.77
C ALA A 53 -3.22 -21.78 -4.93
N ASP A 54 -2.52 -21.48 -3.84
CA ASP A 54 -2.02 -22.51 -2.93
C ASP A 54 -3.16 -23.29 -2.28
N LYS A 55 -4.23 -22.60 -1.94
CA LYS A 55 -5.39 -23.25 -1.33
C LYS A 55 -6.13 -24.16 -2.31
N ASP A 56 -6.14 -23.77 -3.58
CA ASP A 56 -6.85 -24.49 -4.62
C ASP A 56 -6.04 -25.65 -5.19
N GLN A 57 -4.73 -25.66 -4.96
CA GLN A 57 -3.90 -26.73 -5.45
C GLN A 57 -4.00 -27.95 -4.53
N PRO A 58 -4.30 -29.11 -5.11
CA PRO A 58 -4.26 -30.32 -4.31
C PRO A 58 -2.86 -30.56 -3.82
N THR A 59 -2.72 -30.69 -2.53
CA THR A 59 -1.42 -31.01 -1.94
C THR A 59 -1.01 -32.40 -2.43
N SER A 60 -0.09 -32.39 -3.31
CA SER A 60 0.48 -33.67 -3.73
C SER A 60 1.55 -34.07 -2.74
#